data_bd90ef9c2b9f88fd6345c3dc7c4217f5
#
_entry.id   bd90ef9c2b9f88fd6345c3dc7c4217f5
#
_cell.length_a   1.000
_cell.length_b   1.000
_cell.length_c   1.000
_cell.angle_alpha   90.00
_cell.angle_beta   90.00
_cell.angle_gamma   90.00
#
_symmetry.space_group_name_H-M   'P 1'
#
loop_
_entity.id
_entity.type
_entity.pdbx_description
1 polymer ?
#
loop_
_entity_poly.entity_id
_entity_poly.type
_entity_poly.pdbx_seq_one_letter_code
_entity_poly.pdbx_strand_id
1 'polypeptide(L)'
;MKRILLMVLRNIFLVPFAWFRLCYRAGHVEKYPEEDMYAFLRWIDLHANRGGNVRIDVHGEENIPEKDGFMFFPNHQGLYDVLAIIEACPRPFSVVAKKEVANVPFLKQVFACVKAYMIDRDDVRQAMQVIINVSNEVKKGRNYLIFAEGTRSKNGNKIGTFKGGSFKAATKAKCPIVPVALIDSFKPFDTNTIRPVTVQVHFM
;
A
#
# COMPACT_ATOMS: atom_id res chain seq x y z
N MET A 1 -16.12 7.55 5.61
CA MET A 1 -16.01 9.03 5.45
C MET A 1 -15.78 9.76 6.77
N LYS A 2 -16.56 9.51 7.85
CA LYS A 2 -16.41 10.24 9.14
C LYS A 2 -15.00 10.12 9.76
N ARG A 3 -14.35 8.96 9.65
CA ARG A 3 -13.01 8.75 10.19
C ARG A 3 -11.93 9.57 9.46
N ILE A 4 -12.03 9.68 8.13
CA ILE A 4 -11.11 10.52 7.34
C ILE A 4 -11.23 11.98 7.78
N LEU A 5 -12.47 12.46 7.98
CA LEU A 5 -12.69 13.80 8.52
C LEU A 5 -12.08 13.97 9.91
N LEU A 6 -12.21 12.97 10.79
CA LEU A 6 -11.60 12.98 12.11
C LEU A 6 -10.06 13.02 12.02
N MET A 7 -9.46 12.23 11.12
CA MET A 7 -8.02 12.25 10.84
C MET A 7 -7.55 13.66 10.45
N VAL A 8 -8.28 14.32 9.54
CA VAL A 8 -7.97 15.68 9.09
C VAL A 8 -8.15 16.69 10.22
N LEU A 9 -9.27 16.67 10.95
CA LEU A 9 -9.54 17.62 12.02
C LEU A 9 -8.53 17.55 13.17
N ARG A 10 -8.14 16.35 13.57
CA ARG A 10 -7.14 16.17 14.64
C ARG A 10 -5.72 16.52 14.21
N ASN A 11 -5.46 16.56 12.91
CA ASN A 11 -4.18 16.92 12.34
C ASN A 11 -4.24 18.25 11.55
N ILE A 12 -5.21 19.13 11.87
CA ILE A 12 -5.52 20.30 11.04
C ILE A 12 -4.33 21.22 10.79
N PHE A 13 -3.43 21.40 11.77
CA PHE A 13 -2.22 22.18 11.60
C PHE A 13 -1.12 21.44 10.82
N LEU A 14 -1.16 20.13 10.82
CA LEU A 14 -0.20 19.28 10.11
C LEU A 14 -0.57 19.08 8.63
N VAL A 15 -1.88 19.00 8.34
CA VAL A 15 -2.39 18.68 7.00
C VAL A 15 -1.87 19.65 5.92
N PRO A 16 -1.88 20.98 6.06
CA PRO A 16 -1.35 21.88 5.04
C PRO A 16 0.13 21.62 4.77
N PHE A 17 0.94 21.51 5.82
CA PHE A 17 2.37 21.24 5.70
C PHE A 17 2.63 19.90 4.99
N ALA A 18 1.95 18.84 5.43
CA ALA A 18 2.08 17.51 4.84
C ALA A 18 1.66 17.51 3.36
N TRP A 19 0.57 18.21 3.02
CA TRP A 19 0.07 18.32 1.66
C TRP A 19 1.04 19.04 0.73
N PHE A 20 1.51 20.24 1.10
CA PHE A 20 2.47 20.97 0.28
C PHE A 20 3.77 20.19 0.08
N ARG A 21 4.28 19.59 1.15
CA ARG A 21 5.49 18.77 1.07
C ARG A 21 5.30 17.51 0.24
N LEU A 22 4.13 16.87 0.32
CA LEU A 22 3.78 15.71 -0.50
C LEU A 22 3.72 16.09 -1.99
N CYS A 23 3.04 17.18 -2.34
CA CYS A 23 2.96 17.66 -3.72
C CYS A 23 4.34 18.01 -4.27
N TYR A 24 5.17 18.70 -3.48
CA TYR A 24 6.53 19.05 -3.88
C TYR A 24 7.39 17.81 -4.15
N ARG A 25 7.37 16.83 -3.22
CA ARG A 25 8.12 15.58 -3.37
C ARG A 25 7.62 14.74 -4.54
N ALA A 26 6.30 14.64 -4.73
CA ALA A 26 5.71 13.92 -5.85
C ALA A 26 6.09 14.51 -7.22
N GLY A 27 6.33 15.82 -7.29
CA GLY A 27 6.82 16.48 -8.52
C GLY A 27 8.35 16.41 -8.71
N HIS A 28 9.10 15.90 -7.71
CA HIS A 28 10.57 15.89 -7.74
C HIS A 28 11.10 14.55 -7.17
N VAL A 29 10.50 13.44 -7.59
CA VAL A 29 10.82 12.12 -7.04
C VAL A 29 12.28 11.70 -7.24
N GLU A 30 12.95 12.26 -8.25
CA GLU A 30 14.35 12.01 -8.56
C GLU A 30 15.33 12.67 -7.57
N LYS A 31 14.86 13.66 -6.78
CA LYS A 31 15.70 14.41 -5.83
C LYS A 31 15.81 13.73 -4.47
N TYR A 32 15.02 12.71 -4.22
CA TYR A 32 14.92 12.08 -2.91
C TYR A 32 15.22 10.58 -2.99
N PRO A 33 16.00 10.02 -2.06
CA PRO A 33 16.11 8.58 -1.87
C PRO A 33 14.74 7.95 -1.62
N GLU A 34 14.59 6.68 -1.99
CA GLU A 34 13.32 5.95 -1.82
C GLU A 34 12.94 5.79 -0.34
N GLU A 35 13.93 5.58 0.50
CA GLU A 35 13.80 5.49 1.95
C GLU A 35 13.22 6.78 2.56
N ASP A 36 13.71 7.95 2.14
CA ASP A 36 13.23 9.24 2.61
C ASP A 36 11.79 9.53 2.16
N MET A 37 11.46 9.10 0.94
CA MET A 37 10.10 9.23 0.41
C MET A 37 9.14 8.36 1.20
N TYR A 38 9.51 7.11 1.41
CA TYR A 38 8.71 6.14 2.14
C TYR A 38 8.56 6.52 3.63
N ALA A 39 9.64 6.91 4.28
CA ALA A 39 9.62 7.38 5.66
C ALA A 39 8.69 8.58 5.84
N PHE A 40 8.65 9.49 4.87
CA PHE A 40 7.73 10.62 4.89
C PHE A 40 6.26 10.19 4.73
N LEU A 41 5.97 9.26 3.82
CA LEU A 41 4.62 8.72 3.67
C LEU A 41 4.17 7.97 4.93
N ARG A 42 5.05 7.15 5.50
CA ARG A 42 4.80 6.45 6.75
C ARG A 42 4.55 7.42 7.91
N TRP A 43 5.30 8.51 7.97
CA TRP A 43 5.07 9.56 8.96
C TRP A 43 3.67 10.20 8.83
N ILE A 44 3.21 10.50 7.62
CA ILE A 44 1.84 10.99 7.38
C ILE A 44 0.82 9.96 7.87
N ASP A 45 1.01 8.69 7.53
CA ASP A 45 0.11 7.60 7.86
C ASP A 45 -0.01 7.39 9.37
N LEU A 46 1.11 7.35 10.10
CA LEU A 46 1.14 7.24 11.56
C LEU A 46 0.35 8.37 12.25
N HIS A 47 0.45 9.61 11.75
CA HIS A 47 -0.33 10.73 12.29
C HIS A 47 -1.81 10.61 11.95
N ALA A 48 -2.14 10.18 10.73
CA ALA A 48 -3.51 9.94 10.32
C ALA A 48 -4.16 8.85 11.16
N ASN A 49 -3.48 7.73 11.39
CA ASN A 49 -3.97 6.60 12.17
C ASN A 49 -4.23 6.97 13.64
N ARG A 50 -3.28 7.66 14.28
CA ARG A 50 -3.48 8.21 15.63
C ARG A 50 -4.70 9.14 15.68
N GLY A 51 -4.78 10.10 14.73
CA GLY A 51 -5.90 11.02 14.59
C GLY A 51 -7.24 10.30 14.34
N GLY A 52 -7.21 9.18 13.63
CA GLY A 52 -8.38 8.40 13.26
C GLY A 52 -8.83 7.36 14.27
N ASN A 53 -8.18 7.22 15.42
CA ASN A 53 -8.41 6.14 16.38
C ASN A 53 -8.22 4.74 15.73
N VAL A 54 -7.20 4.58 14.88
CA VAL A 54 -6.82 3.31 14.29
C VAL A 54 -5.55 2.81 14.98
N ARG A 55 -5.54 1.54 15.35
CA ARG A 55 -4.39 0.82 15.87
C ARG A 55 -4.05 -0.30 14.91
N ILE A 56 -2.79 -0.44 14.57
CA ILE A 56 -2.28 -1.59 13.83
C ILE A 56 -1.66 -2.56 14.83
N ASP A 57 -2.07 -3.82 14.70
CA ASP A 57 -1.56 -4.94 15.48
C ASP A 57 -0.76 -5.83 14.53
N VAL A 58 0.57 -5.89 14.72
CA VAL A 58 1.49 -6.50 13.76
C VAL A 58 2.01 -7.83 14.30
N HIS A 59 2.04 -8.82 13.44
CA HIS A 59 2.50 -10.18 13.75
C HIS A 59 3.39 -10.71 12.61
N GLY A 60 4.41 -11.51 12.96
CA GLY A 60 5.24 -12.21 12.01
C GLY A 60 6.24 -11.30 11.26
N GLU A 61 6.65 -10.18 11.85
CA GLU A 61 7.65 -9.28 11.23
C GLU A 61 8.96 -10.02 10.90
N GLU A 62 9.30 -11.05 11.68
CA GLU A 62 10.46 -11.93 11.47
C GLU A 62 10.39 -12.74 10.17
N ASN A 63 9.21 -12.88 9.56
CA ASN A 63 9.03 -13.56 8.28
C ASN A 63 9.36 -12.67 7.07
N ILE A 64 9.56 -11.36 7.28
CA ILE A 64 9.98 -10.46 6.21
C ILE A 64 11.45 -10.74 5.89
N PRO A 65 11.82 -11.05 4.62
CA PRO A 65 13.19 -11.33 4.26
C PRO A 65 14.16 -10.22 4.66
N GLU A 66 15.34 -10.55 5.18
CA GLU A 66 16.36 -9.55 5.55
C GLU A 66 16.82 -8.71 4.35
N LYS A 67 16.92 -9.34 3.16
CA LYS A 67 17.34 -8.67 1.92
C LYS A 67 16.13 -8.13 1.17
N ASP A 68 16.29 -6.96 0.58
CA ASP A 68 15.31 -6.37 -0.34
C ASP A 68 15.22 -7.14 -1.67
N GLY A 69 14.16 -6.91 -2.41
CA GLY A 69 13.83 -7.63 -3.63
C GLY A 69 12.83 -8.76 -3.39
N PHE A 70 11.89 -8.56 -2.49
CA PHE A 70 10.78 -9.47 -2.21
C PHE A 70 9.42 -8.86 -2.60
N MET A 71 8.38 -9.68 -2.59
CA MET A 71 7.04 -9.23 -2.93
C MET A 71 6.02 -9.62 -1.86
N PHE A 72 5.23 -8.62 -1.41
CA PHE A 72 4.06 -8.83 -0.57
C PHE A 72 2.83 -9.23 -1.39
N PHE A 73 2.09 -10.22 -0.91
CA PHE A 73 0.82 -10.66 -1.47
C PHE A 73 -0.28 -10.67 -0.39
N PRO A 74 -0.85 -9.49 -0.07
CA PRO A 74 -1.96 -9.41 0.86
C PRO A 74 -3.29 -9.83 0.23
N ASN A 75 -4.24 -10.25 1.08
CA ASN A 75 -5.66 -10.23 0.75
C ASN A 75 -6.14 -8.78 0.63
N HIS A 76 -7.24 -8.54 -0.10
CA HIS A 76 -7.71 -7.19 -0.40
C HIS A 76 -9.10 -6.93 0.17
N GLN A 77 -9.19 -6.09 1.17
CA GLN A 77 -10.43 -5.78 1.87
C GLN A 77 -10.95 -4.37 1.58
N GLY A 78 -10.07 -3.37 1.53
CA GLY A 78 -10.49 -1.98 1.42
C GLY A 78 -9.42 -1.03 0.89
N LEU A 79 -9.75 0.26 0.89
CA LEU A 79 -8.78 1.31 0.54
C LEU A 79 -7.70 1.51 1.62
N TYR A 80 -7.95 1.02 2.82
CA TYR A 80 -7.05 1.16 3.96
C TYR A 80 -5.91 0.13 3.97
N ASP A 81 -6.00 -0.94 3.20
CA ASP A 81 -5.08 -2.09 3.23
C ASP A 81 -3.60 -1.69 3.09
N VAL A 82 -3.29 -0.83 2.11
CA VAL A 82 -1.91 -0.38 1.87
C VAL A 82 -1.40 0.45 3.04
N LEU A 83 -2.26 1.28 3.65
CA LEU A 83 -1.90 2.10 4.81
C LEU A 83 -1.56 1.21 6.02
N ALA A 84 -2.35 0.15 6.26
CA ALA A 84 -2.05 -0.80 7.32
C ALA A 84 -0.67 -1.43 7.16
N ILE A 85 -0.28 -1.78 5.92
CA ILE A 85 1.04 -2.39 5.66
C ILE A 85 2.16 -1.34 5.73
N ILE A 86 1.92 -0.08 5.33
CA ILE A 86 2.90 1.02 5.47
C ILE A 86 3.23 1.26 6.94
N GLU A 87 2.24 1.25 7.85
CA GLU A 87 2.50 1.36 9.28
C GLU A 87 3.23 0.13 9.81
N ALA A 88 2.81 -1.08 9.39
CA ALA A 88 3.37 -2.33 9.87
C ALA A 88 4.82 -2.58 9.40
N CYS A 89 5.18 -2.16 8.19
CA CYS A 89 6.51 -2.41 7.61
C CYS A 89 7.28 -1.10 7.43
N PRO A 90 8.40 -0.88 8.15
CA PRO A 90 9.21 0.33 7.99
C PRO A 90 10.06 0.34 6.72
N ARG A 91 10.19 -0.80 6.02
CA ARG A 91 10.98 -0.94 4.80
C ARG A 91 10.20 -0.48 3.57
N PRO A 92 10.83 0.28 2.66
CA PRO A 92 10.17 0.77 1.45
C PRO A 92 9.61 -0.37 0.59
N PHE A 93 8.42 -0.17 0.08
CA PHE A 93 7.86 -0.99 -0.99
C PHE A 93 7.03 -0.13 -1.95
N SER A 94 6.97 -0.56 -3.19
CA SER A 94 6.11 0.01 -4.22
C SER A 94 4.85 -0.84 -4.37
N VAL A 95 3.85 -0.32 -5.10
CA VAL A 95 2.57 -1.02 -5.30
C VAL A 95 2.21 -1.10 -6.78
N VAL A 96 1.46 -2.14 -7.14
CA VAL A 96 0.75 -2.18 -8.42
C VAL A 96 -0.71 -1.82 -8.17
N ALA A 97 -1.13 -0.68 -8.71
CA ALA A 97 -2.46 -0.14 -8.51
C ALA A 97 -3.26 -0.10 -9.81
N LYS A 98 -4.59 -0.04 -9.69
CA LYS A 98 -5.49 0.06 -10.84
C LYS A 98 -5.40 1.46 -11.49
N LYS A 99 -5.36 1.54 -12.83
CA LYS A 99 -5.22 2.82 -13.57
C LYS A 99 -6.27 3.87 -13.20
N GLU A 100 -7.49 3.45 -12.86
CA GLU A 100 -8.61 4.34 -12.55
C GLU A 100 -8.40 5.16 -11.27
N VAL A 101 -7.49 4.72 -10.38
CA VAL A 101 -7.15 5.48 -9.16
C VAL A 101 -5.94 6.39 -9.35
N ALA A 102 -5.28 6.34 -10.50
CA ALA A 102 -4.04 7.08 -10.78
C ALA A 102 -4.19 8.61 -10.65
N ASN A 103 -5.38 9.14 -10.97
CA ASN A 103 -5.63 10.58 -10.98
C ASN A 103 -6.46 11.06 -9.76
N VAL A 104 -6.73 10.20 -8.80
CA VAL A 104 -7.42 10.61 -7.57
C VAL A 104 -6.48 11.51 -6.76
N PRO A 105 -6.92 12.74 -6.39
CA PRO A 105 -6.11 13.62 -5.55
C PRO A 105 -5.65 12.91 -4.29
N PHE A 106 -4.46 13.25 -3.78
CA PHE A 106 -3.74 12.58 -2.71
C PHE A 106 -3.15 11.23 -3.14
N LEU A 107 -3.94 10.29 -3.70
CA LEU A 107 -3.42 9.00 -4.16
C LEU A 107 -2.39 9.16 -5.29
N LYS A 108 -2.64 10.09 -6.23
CA LYS A 108 -1.69 10.43 -7.31
C LYS A 108 -0.31 10.77 -6.75
N GLN A 109 -0.26 11.62 -5.73
CA GLN A 109 0.99 12.02 -5.10
C GLN A 109 1.66 10.87 -4.35
N VAL A 110 0.87 10.09 -3.61
CA VAL A 110 1.39 8.90 -2.91
C VAL A 110 1.98 7.90 -3.91
N PHE A 111 1.25 7.60 -4.99
CA PHE A 111 1.73 6.67 -6.03
C PHE A 111 3.00 7.16 -6.73
N ALA A 112 3.12 8.47 -6.96
CA ALA A 112 4.36 9.04 -7.49
C ALA A 112 5.53 8.83 -6.50
N CYS A 113 5.31 9.10 -5.21
CA CYS A 113 6.33 8.96 -4.18
C CYS A 113 6.82 7.51 -4.02
N VAL A 114 5.95 6.52 -4.10
CA VAL A 114 6.34 5.09 -4.05
C VAL A 114 6.69 4.52 -5.42
N LYS A 115 6.70 5.34 -6.49
CA LYS A 115 6.96 4.92 -7.88
C LYS A 115 6.08 3.73 -8.30
N ALA A 116 4.78 3.82 -8.00
CA ALA A 116 3.81 2.78 -8.26
C ALA A 116 3.63 2.51 -9.76
N TYR A 117 3.39 1.26 -10.13
CA TYR A 117 2.93 0.92 -11.48
C TYR A 117 1.40 0.89 -11.55
N MET A 118 0.86 1.53 -12.59
CA MET A 118 -0.57 1.50 -12.88
C MET A 118 -0.87 0.38 -13.87
N ILE A 119 -1.79 -0.51 -13.51
CA ILE A 119 -2.20 -1.64 -14.36
C ILE A 119 -3.58 -1.39 -14.99
N ASP A 120 -3.65 -1.54 -16.29
CA ASP A 120 -4.90 -1.67 -17.03
C ASP A 120 -5.24 -3.16 -17.18
N ARG A 121 -6.32 -3.59 -16.55
CA ARG A 121 -6.72 -5.00 -16.56
C ARG A 121 -7.43 -5.41 -17.84
N ASP A 122 -7.92 -4.45 -18.60
CA ASP A 122 -8.61 -4.63 -19.85
C ASP A 122 -7.62 -4.66 -21.04
N ASP A 123 -6.38 -4.16 -20.82
CA ASP A 123 -5.27 -4.24 -21.78
C ASP A 123 -4.24 -5.28 -21.32
N VAL A 124 -4.35 -6.50 -21.91
CA VAL A 124 -3.45 -7.61 -21.59
C VAL A 124 -1.98 -7.29 -21.90
N ARG A 125 -1.70 -6.51 -22.95
CA ARG A 125 -0.33 -6.15 -23.33
C ARG A 125 0.28 -5.21 -22.31
N GLN A 126 -0.46 -4.17 -21.93
CA GLN A 126 -0.04 -3.22 -20.89
C GLN A 126 0.15 -3.93 -19.55
N ALA A 127 -0.80 -4.79 -19.16
CA ALA A 127 -0.70 -5.56 -17.93
C ALA A 127 0.56 -6.45 -17.91
N MET A 128 0.87 -7.11 -19.05
CA MET A 128 2.08 -7.92 -19.17
C MET A 128 3.35 -7.07 -19.07
N GLN A 129 3.38 -5.89 -19.70
CA GLN A 129 4.52 -4.98 -19.59
C GLN A 129 4.75 -4.52 -18.15
N VAL A 130 3.69 -4.20 -17.41
CA VAL A 130 3.78 -3.87 -15.97
C VAL A 130 4.41 -5.03 -15.18
N ILE A 131 3.96 -6.25 -15.40
CA ILE A 131 4.53 -7.44 -14.74
C ILE A 131 6.01 -7.63 -15.05
N ILE A 132 6.43 -7.37 -16.29
CA ILE A 132 7.85 -7.43 -16.69
C ILE A 132 8.65 -6.33 -15.96
N ASN A 133 8.14 -5.10 -15.96
CA ASN A 133 8.81 -3.97 -15.32
C ASN A 133 8.95 -4.21 -13.80
N VAL A 134 7.88 -4.63 -13.12
CA VAL A 134 7.91 -4.99 -11.68
C VAL A 134 8.96 -6.08 -11.43
N SER A 135 8.95 -7.15 -12.24
CA SER A 135 9.95 -8.22 -12.10
C SER A 135 11.39 -7.71 -12.22
N ASN A 136 11.64 -6.76 -13.13
CA ASN A 136 12.98 -6.18 -13.32
C ASN A 136 13.38 -5.28 -12.14
N GLU A 137 12.44 -4.51 -11.59
CA GLU A 137 12.71 -3.66 -10.41
C GLU A 137 12.95 -4.52 -9.15
N VAL A 138 12.20 -5.60 -8.98
CA VAL A 138 12.40 -6.55 -7.87
C VAL A 138 13.79 -7.18 -7.95
N LYS A 139 14.28 -7.56 -9.15
CA LYS A 139 15.65 -8.08 -9.34
C LYS A 139 16.73 -7.06 -8.99
N LYS A 140 16.42 -5.77 -9.05
CA LYS A 140 17.32 -4.68 -8.63
C LYS A 140 17.26 -4.39 -7.13
N GLY A 141 16.45 -5.13 -6.38
CA GLY A 141 16.31 -4.97 -4.93
C GLY A 141 15.13 -4.12 -4.48
N ARG A 142 14.17 -3.75 -5.35
CA ARG A 142 12.99 -3.02 -4.90
C ARG A 142 11.90 -3.98 -4.44
N ASN A 143 11.26 -3.69 -3.32
CA ASN A 143 10.12 -4.47 -2.83
C ASN A 143 8.81 -4.01 -3.47
N TYR A 144 7.90 -4.93 -3.71
CA TYR A 144 6.59 -4.64 -4.31
C TYR A 144 5.45 -5.31 -3.55
N LEU A 145 4.27 -4.69 -3.65
CA LEU A 145 3.02 -5.23 -3.16
C LEU A 145 2.03 -5.39 -4.32
N ILE A 146 1.44 -6.59 -4.43
CA ILE A 146 0.38 -6.89 -5.38
C ILE A 146 -0.75 -7.62 -4.66
N PHE A 147 -1.98 -7.11 -4.78
CA PHE A 147 -3.16 -7.81 -4.31
C PHE A 147 -3.51 -8.97 -5.25
N ALA A 148 -3.32 -10.22 -4.77
CA ALA A 148 -3.49 -11.41 -5.58
C ALA A 148 -4.95 -11.64 -6.02
N GLU A 149 -5.93 -11.16 -5.27
CA GLU A 149 -7.35 -11.22 -5.62
C GLU A 149 -7.69 -10.33 -6.83
N GLY A 150 -6.93 -9.27 -7.04
CA GLY A 150 -7.15 -8.31 -8.11
C GLY A 150 -8.40 -7.44 -7.94
N THR A 151 -9.19 -7.64 -6.90
CA THR A 151 -10.35 -6.81 -6.53
C THR A 151 -10.58 -6.86 -5.03
N ARG A 152 -11.22 -5.85 -4.46
CA ARG A 152 -11.55 -5.82 -3.04
C ARG A 152 -12.63 -6.86 -2.72
N SER A 153 -12.48 -7.56 -1.61
CA SER A 153 -13.54 -8.36 -1.02
C SER A 153 -14.72 -7.45 -0.62
N LYS A 154 -15.93 -7.86 -0.94
CA LYS A 154 -17.16 -7.18 -0.48
C LYS A 154 -17.72 -7.82 0.79
N ASN A 155 -17.05 -8.84 1.30
CA ASN A 155 -17.53 -9.71 2.39
C ASN A 155 -16.62 -9.66 3.63
N GLY A 156 -16.09 -8.46 3.96
CA GLY A 156 -15.23 -8.26 5.12
C GLY A 156 -13.96 -9.12 5.05
N ASN A 157 -13.71 -9.92 6.10
CA ASN A 157 -12.52 -10.76 6.21
C ASN A 157 -12.51 -12.00 5.30
N LYS A 158 -13.56 -12.23 4.50
CA LYS A 158 -13.58 -13.37 3.59
C LYS A 158 -12.65 -13.14 2.41
N ILE A 159 -11.66 -14.01 2.25
CA ILE A 159 -10.69 -13.96 1.16
C ILE A 159 -11.37 -14.39 -0.16
N GLY A 160 -11.09 -13.66 -1.23
CA GLY A 160 -11.53 -13.98 -2.57
C GLY A 160 -10.59 -14.95 -3.30
N THR A 161 -10.90 -15.26 -4.55
CA THR A 161 -10.07 -16.14 -5.38
C THR A 161 -8.79 -15.42 -5.83
N PHE A 162 -7.64 -16.01 -5.57
CA PHE A 162 -6.35 -15.52 -6.03
C PHE A 162 -6.16 -15.78 -7.51
N LYS A 163 -5.74 -14.77 -8.24
CA LYS A 163 -5.48 -14.85 -9.69
C LYS A 163 -4.02 -15.25 -9.92
N GLY A 164 -3.78 -16.40 -10.54
CA GLY A 164 -2.42 -16.88 -10.82
C GLY A 164 -1.54 -15.89 -11.58
N GLY A 165 -2.15 -15.01 -12.39
CA GLY A 165 -1.45 -13.93 -13.09
C GLY A 165 -0.75 -12.93 -12.16
N SER A 166 -1.25 -12.72 -10.94
CA SER A 166 -0.68 -11.81 -9.96
C SER A 166 0.71 -12.24 -9.47
N PHE A 167 0.99 -13.55 -9.49
CA PHE A 167 2.27 -14.11 -9.05
C PHE A 167 3.35 -14.13 -10.15
N LYS A 168 2.99 -13.81 -11.41
CA LYS A 168 3.94 -13.87 -12.53
C LYS A 168 5.17 -12.99 -12.36
N ALA A 169 5.02 -11.83 -11.69
CA ALA A 169 6.16 -10.95 -11.42
C ALA A 169 7.16 -11.61 -10.49
N ALA A 170 6.71 -12.19 -9.38
CA ALA A 170 7.55 -12.90 -8.43
C ALA A 170 8.21 -14.13 -9.04
N THR A 171 7.44 -14.95 -9.78
CA THR A 171 7.96 -16.13 -10.48
C THR A 171 9.06 -15.74 -11.48
N LYS A 172 8.82 -14.67 -12.27
CA LYS A 172 9.80 -14.17 -13.26
C LYS A 172 11.02 -13.54 -12.58
N ALA A 173 10.86 -12.89 -11.45
CA ALA A 173 11.95 -12.33 -10.65
C ALA A 173 12.75 -13.44 -9.91
N LYS A 174 12.13 -14.58 -9.63
CA LYS A 174 12.64 -15.64 -8.73
C LYS A 174 12.90 -15.08 -7.33
N CYS A 175 12.03 -14.20 -6.84
CA CYS A 175 12.18 -13.52 -5.56
C CYS A 175 11.39 -14.21 -4.44
N PRO A 176 11.74 -13.97 -3.17
CA PRO A 176 10.90 -14.36 -2.05
C PRO A 176 9.50 -13.72 -2.16
N ILE A 177 8.51 -14.45 -1.71
CA ILE A 177 7.14 -13.96 -1.53
C ILE A 177 6.81 -13.96 -0.04
N VAL A 178 6.11 -12.91 0.39
CA VAL A 178 5.62 -12.77 1.76
C VAL A 178 4.10 -12.68 1.68
N PRO A 179 3.38 -13.76 1.96
CA PRO A 179 1.94 -13.67 2.11
C PRO A 179 1.61 -12.76 3.30
N VAL A 180 0.57 -11.93 3.17
CA VAL A 180 0.14 -11.04 4.25
C VAL A 180 -1.34 -11.24 4.48
N ALA A 181 -1.74 -11.57 5.70
CA ALA A 181 -3.13 -11.62 6.08
C ALA A 181 -3.53 -10.32 6.77
N LEU A 182 -4.46 -9.59 6.16
CA LEU A 182 -5.11 -8.42 6.72
C LEU A 182 -6.44 -8.83 7.33
N ILE A 183 -6.68 -8.42 8.59
CA ILE A 183 -7.95 -8.65 9.29
C ILE A 183 -8.51 -7.30 9.70
N ASP A 184 -9.78 -7.07 9.36
CA ASP A 184 -10.53 -5.86 9.70
C ASP A 184 -10.03 -4.57 9.02
N SER A 185 -9.16 -4.65 8.01
CA SER A 185 -8.60 -3.48 7.32
C SER A 185 -9.63 -2.71 6.46
N PHE A 186 -10.82 -3.28 6.20
CA PHE A 186 -11.93 -2.55 5.62
C PHE A 186 -12.59 -1.60 6.61
N LYS A 187 -12.55 -1.90 7.92
CA LYS A 187 -13.29 -1.16 8.95
C LYS A 187 -12.95 0.33 9.04
N PRO A 188 -11.68 0.79 8.93
CA PRO A 188 -11.35 2.19 9.05
C PRO A 188 -12.11 3.11 8.09
N PHE A 189 -12.30 2.70 6.82
CA PHE A 189 -12.90 3.55 5.80
C PHE A 189 -14.30 3.13 5.35
N ASP A 190 -14.64 1.85 5.45
CA ASP A 190 -15.92 1.33 4.96
C ASP A 190 -17.00 1.30 6.04
N THR A 191 -16.63 1.40 7.33
CA THR A 191 -17.60 1.58 8.41
C THR A 191 -17.80 3.06 8.74
N ASN A 192 -19.07 3.47 8.95
CA ASN A 192 -19.40 4.85 9.24
C ASN A 192 -19.30 5.19 10.74
N THR A 193 -18.20 4.81 11.38
CA THR A 193 -17.92 5.03 12.81
C THR A 193 -16.56 5.68 13.03
N ILE A 194 -16.42 6.39 14.16
CA ILE A 194 -15.17 6.99 14.64
C ILE A 194 -14.64 6.28 15.91
N ARG A 195 -15.34 5.24 16.38
CA ARG A 195 -14.88 4.43 17.53
C ARG A 195 -13.51 3.81 17.23
N PRO A 196 -12.68 3.56 18.26
CA PRO A 196 -11.42 2.88 18.06
C PRO A 196 -11.59 1.59 17.27
N VAL A 197 -10.65 1.32 16.39
CA VAL A 197 -10.60 0.11 15.58
C VAL A 197 -9.16 -0.43 15.57
N THR A 198 -9.04 -1.75 15.73
CA THR A 198 -7.78 -2.46 15.54
C THR A 198 -7.82 -3.17 14.20
N VAL A 199 -6.76 -3.01 13.42
CA VAL A 199 -6.50 -3.73 12.17
C VAL A 199 -5.30 -4.63 12.44
N GLN A 200 -5.41 -5.91 12.08
CA GLN A 200 -4.29 -6.84 12.24
C GLN A 200 -3.57 -7.03 10.90
N VAL A 201 -2.25 -7.06 10.96
CA VAL A 201 -1.36 -7.34 9.83
C VAL A 201 -0.46 -8.52 10.21
N HIS A 202 -0.61 -9.64 9.50
CA HIS A 202 0.17 -10.84 9.74
C HIS A 202 1.06 -11.12 8.52
N PHE A 203 2.37 -11.05 8.70
CA PHE A 203 3.35 -11.50 7.73
C PHE A 203 3.61 -13.00 7.92
N MET A 204 3.57 -13.80 6.82
CA MET A 204 3.62 -15.27 6.86
C MET A 204 4.75 -15.82 6.00
#